data_aedeac7b07ad9e5ccad2d40a321d0eb3
#
_entry.id   aedeac7b07ad9e5ccad2d40a321d0eb3
#
_cell.length_a   1.000
_cell.length_b   1.000
_cell.length_c   1.000
_cell.angle_alpha   90.00
_cell.angle_beta   90.00
_cell.angle_gamma   90.00
#
_symmetry.space_group_name_H-M   'P 1'
#
loop_
_entity.id
_entity.type
_entity.pdbx_description
1 polymer ?
#
loop_
_entity_poly.entity_id
_entity_poly.type
_entity_poly.pdbx_seq_one_letter_code
_entity_poly.pdbx_strand_id
1 'polypeptide(L)'
;MRRKIFFSHKEELWNSWSHSGGIVLGVVFGTIFLVWCSKERSGWATAGVILYLVGMLFSYITSTVYHALSAHSVWKERLRKWDHAAIYWHIAGSYSPITLIALRNQGAWGWGLFVFVWLCAILGTISSFRKLRDHSNLETLTFIGMGLSVLVAFKPLVDALETQSLVWIFAEGVMYITGALFYSLNKRKYMHTVFHFFVLAGSICHIIAVWGILMEYL
;
A
#
# COMPACT_ATOMS: atom_id res chain seq x y z
N MET A 1 -22.62 -17.68 16.68
CA MET A 1 -22.74 -16.33 16.05
C MET A 1 -21.45 -15.56 16.34
N ARG A 2 -20.59 -15.23 15.33
CA ARG A 2 -19.44 -14.37 15.56
C ARG A 2 -19.90 -12.91 15.55
N ARG A 3 -19.53 -12.15 16.58
CA ARG A 3 -19.87 -10.74 16.73
C ARG A 3 -19.23 -9.95 15.58
N LYS A 4 -20.04 -9.31 14.71
CA LYS A 4 -19.54 -8.32 13.74
C LYS A 4 -18.85 -7.21 14.53
N ILE A 5 -17.62 -6.83 14.15
CA ILE A 5 -16.96 -5.67 14.75
C ILE A 5 -17.62 -4.45 14.15
N PHE A 6 -18.29 -3.66 14.98
CA PHE A 6 -18.84 -2.37 14.62
C PHE A 6 -17.94 -1.30 15.24
N PHE A 7 -17.36 -0.47 14.38
CA PHE A 7 -16.66 0.73 14.82
C PHE A 7 -17.68 1.77 15.29
N SER A 8 -17.36 2.53 16.33
CA SER A 8 -18.16 3.67 16.74
C SER A 8 -18.16 4.75 15.65
N HIS A 9 -19.14 5.64 15.65
CA HIS A 9 -19.21 6.75 14.69
C HIS A 9 -17.93 7.59 14.68
N LYS A 10 -17.31 7.83 15.85
CA LYS A 10 -16.04 8.56 15.96
C LYS A 10 -14.88 7.78 15.33
N GLU A 11 -14.82 6.46 15.52
CA GLU A 11 -13.78 5.63 14.87
C GLU A 11 -13.94 5.63 13.35
N GLU A 12 -15.17 5.45 12.84
CA GLU A 12 -15.44 5.50 11.40
C GLU A 12 -15.05 6.86 10.79
N LEU A 13 -15.31 7.95 11.51
CA LEU A 13 -14.92 9.29 11.07
C LEU A 13 -13.38 9.41 10.98
N TRP A 14 -12.64 9.02 12.02
CA TRP A 14 -11.19 9.07 12.02
C TRP A 14 -10.57 8.13 10.98
N ASN A 15 -11.15 6.95 10.78
CA ASN A 15 -10.71 6.01 9.74
C ASN A 15 -10.88 6.61 8.34
N SER A 16 -12.03 7.23 8.07
CA SER A 16 -12.28 7.91 6.79
C SER A 16 -11.35 9.10 6.59
N TRP A 17 -11.19 9.99 7.59
CA TRP A 17 -10.37 11.20 7.48
C TRP A 17 -8.87 10.87 7.29
N SER A 18 -8.33 9.91 8.02
CA SER A 18 -6.92 9.50 7.88
C SER A 18 -6.61 9.05 6.46
N HIS A 19 -7.50 8.24 5.86
CA HIS A 19 -7.29 7.75 4.50
C HIS A 19 -7.64 8.81 3.43
N SER A 20 -8.52 9.77 3.71
CA SER A 20 -8.69 10.96 2.84
C SER A 20 -7.39 11.76 2.71
N GLY A 21 -6.60 11.86 3.80
CA GLY A 21 -5.25 12.43 3.75
C GLY A 21 -4.33 11.71 2.77
N GLY A 22 -4.42 10.38 2.71
CA GLY A 22 -3.69 9.56 1.74
C GLY A 22 -4.09 9.84 0.28
N ILE A 23 -5.37 10.12 0.01
CA ILE A 23 -5.83 10.55 -1.33
C ILE A 23 -5.17 11.87 -1.71
N VAL A 24 -5.15 12.85 -0.80
CA VAL A 24 -4.52 14.17 -1.06
C VAL A 24 -3.03 14.00 -1.36
N LEU A 25 -2.31 13.21 -0.54
CA LEU A 25 -0.89 12.92 -0.78
C LEU A 25 -0.67 12.25 -2.14
N GLY A 26 -1.47 11.24 -2.48
CA GLY A 26 -1.38 10.54 -3.77
C GLY A 26 -1.60 11.47 -4.96
N VAL A 27 -2.61 12.34 -4.90
CA VAL A 27 -2.88 13.30 -5.98
C VAL A 27 -1.76 14.32 -6.10
N VAL A 28 -1.31 14.94 -4.99
CA VAL A 28 -0.28 15.98 -5.02
C VAL A 28 1.05 15.41 -5.50
N PHE A 29 1.59 14.42 -4.79
CA PHE A 29 2.91 13.88 -5.15
C PHE A 29 2.89 13.07 -6.44
N GLY A 30 1.76 12.39 -6.72
CA GLY A 30 1.58 11.70 -7.98
C GLY A 30 1.63 12.64 -9.18
N THR A 31 1.00 13.79 -9.09
CA THR A 31 1.07 14.82 -10.14
C THR A 31 2.52 15.31 -10.31
N ILE A 32 3.22 15.61 -9.21
CA ILE A 32 4.62 16.04 -9.25
C ILE A 32 5.49 14.98 -9.94
N PHE A 33 5.38 13.73 -9.53
CA PHE A 33 6.17 12.64 -10.10
C PHE A 33 5.88 12.41 -11.58
N LEU A 34 4.62 12.43 -12.00
CA LEU A 34 4.24 12.23 -13.40
C LEU A 34 4.73 13.38 -14.28
N VAL A 35 4.64 14.63 -13.80
CA VAL A 35 5.20 15.79 -14.51
C VAL A 35 6.72 15.64 -14.67
N TRP A 36 7.40 15.20 -13.62
CA TRP A 36 8.85 14.96 -13.66
C TRP A 36 9.22 13.86 -14.65
N CYS A 37 8.62 12.67 -14.52
CA CYS A 37 8.85 11.56 -15.46
C CYS A 37 8.58 11.95 -16.93
N SER A 38 7.57 12.78 -17.16
CA SER A 38 7.23 13.28 -18.50
C SER A 38 8.29 14.23 -19.06
N LYS A 39 8.82 15.15 -18.22
CA LYS A 39 9.91 16.07 -18.62
C LYS A 39 11.17 15.30 -19.01
N GLU A 40 11.53 14.29 -18.22
CA GLU A 40 12.69 13.44 -18.45
C GLU A 40 12.44 12.34 -19.52
N ARG A 41 11.24 12.30 -20.09
CA ARG A 41 10.82 11.33 -21.14
C ARG A 41 11.07 9.87 -20.76
N SER A 42 11.03 9.53 -19.49
CA SER A 42 11.28 8.18 -19.01
C SER A 42 9.99 7.36 -18.97
N GLY A 43 9.79 6.49 -19.97
CA GLY A 43 8.62 5.64 -20.06
C GLY A 43 8.52 4.63 -18.90
N TRP A 44 9.63 4.08 -18.44
CA TRP A 44 9.65 3.13 -17.32
C TRP A 44 9.35 3.80 -15.98
N ALA A 45 9.89 4.99 -15.75
CA ALA A 45 9.56 5.76 -14.56
C ALA A 45 8.07 6.16 -14.56
N THR A 46 7.57 6.62 -15.70
CA THR A 46 6.13 6.92 -15.87
C THR A 46 5.26 5.71 -15.56
N ALA A 47 5.59 4.53 -16.11
CA ALA A 47 4.84 3.30 -15.86
C ALA A 47 4.88 2.90 -14.37
N GLY A 48 6.06 2.93 -13.74
CA GLY A 48 6.24 2.63 -12.32
C GLY A 48 5.41 3.55 -11.43
N VAL A 49 5.44 4.86 -11.69
CA VAL A 49 4.67 5.86 -10.95
C VAL A 49 3.16 5.70 -11.17
N ILE A 50 2.70 5.44 -12.40
CA ILE A 50 1.26 5.21 -12.67
C ILE A 50 0.76 4.00 -11.88
N LEU A 51 1.47 2.88 -11.91
CA LEU A 51 1.08 1.67 -11.19
C LEU A 51 1.07 1.89 -9.67
N TYR A 52 2.06 2.64 -9.15
CA TYR A 52 2.08 3.07 -7.75
C TYR A 52 0.83 3.86 -7.39
N LEU A 53 0.49 4.88 -8.18
CA LEU A 53 -0.67 5.73 -7.93
C LEU A 53 -1.98 4.96 -8.02
N VAL A 54 -2.11 4.05 -8.99
CA VAL A 54 -3.29 3.18 -9.11
C VAL A 54 -3.47 2.37 -7.82
N GLY A 55 -2.42 1.72 -7.32
CA GLY A 55 -2.49 0.95 -6.07
C GLY A 55 -2.81 1.81 -4.85
N MET A 56 -2.09 2.93 -4.69
CA MET A 56 -2.25 3.85 -3.57
C MET A 56 -3.65 4.47 -3.54
N LEU A 57 -4.08 5.10 -4.64
CA LEU A 57 -5.36 5.77 -4.71
C LEU A 57 -6.53 4.79 -4.60
N PHE A 58 -6.43 3.61 -5.22
CA PHE A 58 -7.45 2.57 -5.09
C PHE A 58 -7.64 2.17 -3.63
N SER A 59 -6.55 1.95 -2.88
CA SER A 59 -6.61 1.61 -1.46
C SER A 59 -7.22 2.74 -0.62
N TYR A 60 -6.72 3.96 -0.75
CA TYR A 60 -7.21 5.08 0.03
C TYR A 60 -8.65 5.48 -0.29
N ILE A 61 -9.06 5.44 -1.55
CA ILE A 61 -10.44 5.75 -1.96
C ILE A 61 -11.41 4.69 -1.45
N THR A 62 -11.11 3.39 -1.66
CA THR A 62 -12.00 2.32 -1.20
C THR A 62 -12.18 2.34 0.30
N SER A 63 -11.10 2.56 1.07
CA SER A 63 -11.15 2.63 2.52
C SER A 63 -11.89 3.87 3.02
N THR A 64 -11.62 5.04 2.45
CA THR A 64 -12.32 6.29 2.78
C THR A 64 -13.82 6.12 2.58
N VAL A 65 -14.25 5.61 1.43
CA VAL A 65 -15.66 5.43 1.12
C VAL A 65 -16.30 4.34 2.02
N TYR A 66 -15.59 3.23 2.25
CA TYR A 66 -16.05 2.17 3.15
C TYR A 66 -16.35 2.71 4.56
N HIS A 67 -15.43 3.49 5.13
CA HIS A 67 -15.59 4.04 6.47
C HIS A 67 -16.59 5.20 6.54
N ALA A 68 -16.76 5.97 5.47
CA ALA A 68 -17.76 7.04 5.40
C ALA A 68 -19.21 6.53 5.33
N LEU A 69 -19.43 5.29 4.87
CA LEU A 69 -20.77 4.73 4.76
C LEU A 69 -21.36 4.36 6.12
N SER A 70 -22.68 4.60 6.25
CA SER A 70 -23.47 4.14 7.41
C SER A 70 -23.36 2.62 7.58
N ALA A 71 -23.32 2.16 8.84
CA ALA A 71 -23.32 0.74 9.20
C ALA A 71 -24.52 -0.05 8.60
N HIS A 72 -25.62 0.65 8.30
CA HIS A 72 -26.84 0.05 7.71
C HIS A 72 -26.84 0.04 6.18
N SER A 73 -25.80 0.58 5.52
CA SER A 73 -25.71 0.60 4.06
C SER A 73 -25.47 -0.80 3.50
N VAL A 74 -26.26 -1.19 2.50
CA VAL A 74 -26.08 -2.44 1.74
C VAL A 74 -24.77 -2.48 0.98
N TRP A 75 -24.17 -1.31 0.70
CA TRP A 75 -22.90 -1.19 0.01
C TRP A 75 -21.69 -1.39 0.93
N LYS A 76 -21.85 -1.19 2.24
CA LYS A 76 -20.75 -1.30 3.21
C LYS A 76 -20.12 -2.69 3.21
N GLU A 77 -20.92 -3.76 3.11
CA GLU A 77 -20.42 -5.14 3.05
C GLU A 77 -19.65 -5.42 1.73
N ARG A 78 -20.12 -4.84 0.61
CA ARG A 78 -19.43 -4.97 -0.69
C ARG A 78 -18.10 -4.21 -0.69
N LEU A 79 -18.12 -2.97 -0.19
CA LEU A 79 -16.93 -2.12 -0.11
C LEU A 79 -15.90 -2.67 0.88
N ARG A 80 -16.30 -3.37 1.93
CA ARG A 80 -15.37 -4.06 2.82
C ARG A 80 -14.48 -5.05 2.05
N LYS A 81 -15.02 -5.75 1.07
CA LYS A 81 -14.24 -6.67 0.23
C LYS A 81 -13.20 -5.94 -0.62
N TRP A 82 -13.59 -4.81 -1.17
CA TRP A 82 -12.70 -3.97 -1.95
C TRP A 82 -11.66 -3.28 -1.06
N ASP A 83 -12.02 -2.82 0.12
CA ASP A 83 -11.10 -2.24 1.11
C ASP A 83 -9.98 -3.22 1.47
N HIS A 84 -10.30 -4.49 1.73
CA HIS A 84 -9.30 -5.53 1.97
C HIS A 84 -8.48 -5.88 0.70
N ALA A 85 -9.15 -6.06 -0.44
CA ALA A 85 -8.47 -6.36 -1.69
C ALA A 85 -7.50 -5.26 -2.11
N ALA A 86 -7.86 -4.00 -1.88
CA ALA A 86 -7.07 -2.84 -2.24
C ALA A 86 -5.72 -2.74 -1.48
N ILE A 87 -5.58 -3.39 -0.32
CA ILE A 87 -4.28 -3.47 0.38
C ILE A 87 -3.26 -4.23 -0.47
N TYR A 88 -3.64 -5.32 -1.12
CA TYR A 88 -2.74 -6.04 -2.04
C TYR A 88 -2.31 -5.16 -3.22
N TRP A 89 -3.22 -4.36 -3.75
CA TRP A 89 -2.93 -3.43 -4.85
C TRP A 89 -2.01 -2.29 -4.39
N HIS A 90 -2.19 -1.80 -3.16
CA HIS A 90 -1.31 -0.81 -2.57
C HIS A 90 0.13 -1.34 -2.48
N ILE A 91 0.30 -2.56 -1.95
CA ILE A 91 1.62 -3.19 -1.83
C ILE A 91 2.22 -3.43 -3.23
N ALA A 92 1.49 -4.00 -4.19
CA ALA A 92 2.00 -4.21 -5.55
C ALA A 92 2.34 -2.88 -6.25
N GLY A 93 1.52 -1.86 -6.04
CA GLY A 93 1.75 -0.50 -6.52
C GLY A 93 3.06 0.07 -5.98
N SER A 94 3.29 -0.01 -4.66
CA SER A 94 4.51 0.53 -4.04
C SER A 94 5.78 -0.17 -4.53
N TYR A 95 5.73 -1.44 -4.90
CA TYR A 95 6.84 -2.14 -5.55
C TYR A 95 7.15 -1.63 -6.96
N SER A 96 6.19 -1.04 -7.66
CA SER A 96 6.34 -0.73 -9.09
C SER A 96 7.46 0.28 -9.40
N PRO A 97 7.65 1.39 -8.65
CA PRO A 97 8.80 2.27 -8.85
C PRO A 97 10.14 1.55 -8.55
N ILE A 98 10.19 0.76 -7.48
CA ILE A 98 11.39 0.03 -7.06
C ILE A 98 11.80 -0.96 -8.17
N THR A 99 10.85 -1.74 -8.68
CA THR A 99 11.11 -2.83 -9.61
C THR A 99 11.33 -2.36 -11.05
N LEU A 100 10.57 -1.36 -11.52
CA LEU A 100 10.61 -0.88 -12.91
C LEU A 100 11.60 0.26 -13.13
N ILE A 101 12.09 0.92 -12.07
CA ILE A 101 13.08 1.96 -12.18
C ILE A 101 14.42 1.45 -11.65
N ALA A 102 14.54 1.20 -10.35
CA ALA A 102 15.80 0.86 -9.71
C ALA A 102 16.29 -0.56 -10.05
N LEU A 103 15.43 -1.58 -9.94
CA LEU A 103 15.82 -2.97 -10.11
C LEU A 103 15.67 -3.49 -11.55
N ARG A 104 15.14 -2.71 -12.47
CA ARG A 104 14.86 -3.16 -13.85
C ARG A 104 16.09 -3.75 -14.56
N ASN A 105 17.24 -3.16 -14.36
CA ASN A 105 18.51 -3.57 -14.97
C ASN A 105 19.36 -4.49 -14.07
N GLN A 106 18.82 -4.93 -12.92
CA GLN A 106 19.49 -5.83 -11.98
C GLN A 106 19.15 -7.31 -12.27
N GLY A 107 19.36 -7.74 -13.52
CA GLY A 107 19.06 -9.09 -13.96
C GLY A 107 17.57 -9.43 -13.86
N ALA A 108 17.25 -10.61 -13.31
CA ALA A 108 15.88 -11.08 -13.17
C ALA A 108 15.13 -10.48 -11.94
N TRP A 109 15.81 -9.75 -11.05
CA TRP A 109 15.25 -9.33 -9.77
C TRP A 109 14.09 -8.34 -9.92
N GLY A 110 14.23 -7.31 -10.76
CA GLY A 110 13.18 -6.33 -10.99
C GLY A 110 11.91 -6.98 -11.54
N TRP A 111 12.04 -7.73 -12.61
CA TRP A 111 10.91 -8.41 -13.25
C TRP A 111 10.33 -9.53 -12.39
N GLY A 112 11.17 -10.31 -11.71
CA GLY A 112 10.73 -11.39 -10.82
C GLY A 112 9.86 -10.87 -9.67
N LEU A 113 10.33 -9.85 -8.96
CA LEU A 113 9.55 -9.22 -7.89
C LEU A 113 8.30 -8.53 -8.43
N PHE A 114 8.39 -7.82 -9.55
CA PHE A 114 7.23 -7.18 -10.17
C PHE A 114 6.11 -8.20 -10.46
N VAL A 115 6.43 -9.26 -11.17
CA VAL A 115 5.46 -10.31 -11.50
C VAL A 115 4.92 -10.97 -10.24
N PHE A 116 5.78 -11.28 -9.27
CA PHE A 116 5.37 -11.90 -8.01
C PHE A 116 4.34 -11.06 -7.26
N VAL A 117 4.60 -9.76 -7.01
CA VAL A 117 3.69 -8.93 -6.23
C VAL A 117 2.37 -8.66 -6.95
N TRP A 118 2.39 -8.51 -8.27
CA TRP A 118 1.16 -8.32 -9.05
C TRP A 118 0.32 -9.60 -9.14
N LEU A 119 0.94 -10.78 -9.22
CA LEU A 119 0.23 -12.06 -9.08
C LEU A 119 -0.38 -12.20 -7.68
N CYS A 120 0.36 -11.83 -6.61
CA CYS A 120 -0.18 -11.79 -5.26
C CYS A 120 -1.38 -10.84 -5.15
N ALA A 121 -1.36 -9.68 -5.83
CA ALA A 121 -2.48 -8.74 -5.83
C ALA A 121 -3.74 -9.35 -6.48
N ILE A 122 -3.58 -10.04 -7.61
CA ILE A 122 -4.69 -10.74 -8.29
C ILE A 122 -5.25 -11.86 -7.40
N LEU A 123 -4.38 -12.75 -6.89
CA LEU A 123 -4.78 -13.88 -6.05
C LEU A 123 -5.38 -13.43 -4.72
N GLY A 124 -4.81 -12.38 -4.11
CA GLY A 124 -5.32 -11.75 -2.90
C GLY A 124 -6.71 -11.15 -3.09
N THR A 125 -6.94 -10.49 -4.23
CA THR A 125 -8.26 -9.99 -4.61
C THR A 125 -9.28 -11.13 -4.71
N ILE A 126 -8.95 -12.20 -5.42
CA ILE A 126 -9.82 -13.38 -5.54
C ILE A 126 -10.13 -13.97 -4.15
N SER A 127 -9.11 -14.06 -3.27
CA SER A 127 -9.27 -14.54 -1.90
C SER A 127 -10.21 -13.65 -1.08
N SER A 128 -10.07 -12.34 -1.17
CA SER A 128 -10.92 -11.36 -0.46
C SER A 128 -12.38 -11.48 -0.87
N PHE A 129 -12.67 -11.85 -2.13
CA PHE A 129 -14.06 -12.07 -2.59
C PHE A 129 -14.62 -13.44 -2.21
N ARG A 130 -13.77 -14.47 -2.06
CA ARG A 130 -14.23 -15.85 -1.76
C ARG A 130 -14.37 -16.15 -0.26
N LYS A 131 -13.52 -15.58 0.61
CA LYS A 131 -13.38 -16.01 2.02
C LYS A 131 -13.31 -14.86 3.03
N LEU A 132 -14.08 -13.81 2.88
CA LEU A 132 -14.11 -12.82 3.96
C LEU A 132 -14.66 -13.43 5.25
N ARG A 133 -13.73 -13.93 6.06
CA ARG A 133 -13.93 -14.05 7.52
C ARG A 133 -13.62 -12.69 8.14
N ASP A 134 -14.43 -12.25 9.07
CA ASP A 134 -14.11 -11.06 9.87
C ASP A 134 -12.73 -11.25 10.51
N HIS A 135 -11.75 -10.46 10.08
CA HIS A 135 -10.37 -10.44 10.54
C HIS A 135 -9.66 -11.82 10.56
N SER A 136 -9.01 -12.14 9.47
CA SER A 136 -8.14 -13.31 9.39
C SER A 136 -6.69 -12.90 9.63
N ASN A 137 -6.08 -13.40 10.71
CA ASN A 137 -4.63 -13.24 10.92
C ASN A 137 -3.82 -13.78 9.73
N LEU A 138 -4.37 -14.76 8.98
CA LEU A 138 -3.75 -15.28 7.78
C LEU A 138 -3.66 -14.21 6.68
N GLU A 139 -4.71 -13.39 6.51
CA GLU A 139 -4.70 -12.29 5.54
C GLU A 139 -3.65 -11.23 5.92
N THR A 140 -3.54 -10.89 7.20
CA THR A 140 -2.49 -10.00 7.70
C THR A 140 -1.09 -10.57 7.45
N LEU A 141 -0.90 -11.88 7.66
CA LEU A 141 0.37 -12.55 7.36
C LEU A 141 0.70 -12.53 5.87
N THR A 142 -0.30 -12.64 4.98
CA THR A 142 -0.06 -12.53 3.53
C THR A 142 0.36 -11.13 3.13
N PHE A 143 -0.21 -10.07 3.72
CA PHE A 143 0.23 -8.69 3.50
C PHE A 143 1.67 -8.47 3.94
N ILE A 144 2.02 -8.92 5.16
CA ILE A 144 3.39 -8.83 5.68
C ILE A 144 4.37 -9.61 4.80
N GLY A 145 4.04 -10.86 4.45
CA GLY A 145 4.88 -11.70 3.59
C GLY A 145 5.12 -11.09 2.21
N MET A 146 4.07 -10.52 1.61
CA MET A 146 4.18 -9.81 0.35
C MET A 146 5.05 -8.55 0.49
N GLY A 147 4.87 -7.75 1.55
CA GLY A 147 5.67 -6.56 1.81
C GLY A 147 7.15 -6.87 2.09
N LEU A 148 7.45 -7.99 2.76
CA LEU A 148 8.82 -8.41 3.05
C LEU A 148 9.51 -9.12 1.86
N SER A 149 8.80 -9.40 0.77
CA SER A 149 9.40 -10.10 -0.38
C SER A 149 10.58 -9.33 -1.03
N VAL A 150 10.66 -8.01 -0.84
CA VAL A 150 11.81 -7.20 -1.29
C VAL A 150 13.13 -7.66 -0.68
N LEU A 151 13.10 -8.27 0.51
CA LEU A 151 14.30 -8.77 1.20
C LEU A 151 14.96 -9.94 0.45
N VAL A 152 14.23 -10.65 -0.42
CA VAL A 152 14.80 -11.70 -1.28
C VAL A 152 15.78 -11.09 -2.30
N ALA A 153 15.54 -9.85 -2.71
CA ALA A 153 16.41 -9.08 -3.58
C ALA A 153 17.24 -8.03 -2.82
N PHE A 154 17.56 -8.28 -1.54
CA PHE A 154 18.24 -7.30 -0.68
C PHE A 154 19.55 -6.79 -1.25
N LYS A 155 20.43 -7.70 -1.72
CA LYS A 155 21.71 -7.29 -2.32
C LYS A 155 21.51 -6.47 -3.60
N PRO A 156 20.74 -6.88 -4.60
CA PRO A 156 20.41 -6.05 -5.75
C PRO A 156 19.80 -4.69 -5.39
N LEU A 157 18.99 -4.63 -4.33
CA LEU A 157 18.38 -3.39 -3.87
C LEU A 157 19.43 -2.42 -3.30
N VAL A 158 20.36 -2.92 -2.48
CA VAL A 158 21.46 -2.13 -1.91
C VAL A 158 22.45 -1.68 -3.00
N ASP A 159 22.70 -2.53 -4.00
CA ASP A 159 23.60 -2.19 -5.12
C ASP A 159 22.96 -1.14 -6.07
N ALA A 160 21.64 -1.02 -6.08
CA ALA A 160 20.89 -0.17 -7.01
C ALA A 160 20.47 1.18 -6.43
N LEU A 161 20.42 1.34 -5.11
CA LEU A 161 19.84 2.53 -4.46
C LEU A 161 20.84 3.19 -3.51
N GLU A 162 20.79 4.51 -3.47
CA GLU A 162 21.50 5.27 -2.45
C GLU A 162 20.95 4.99 -1.05
N THR A 163 21.81 5.17 -0.05
CA THR A 163 21.48 4.92 1.37
C THR A 163 20.22 5.65 1.81
N GLN A 164 19.99 6.87 1.32
CA GLN A 164 18.81 7.64 1.70
C GLN A 164 17.51 6.98 1.24
N SER A 165 17.43 6.53 -0.01
CA SER A 165 16.27 5.82 -0.55
C SER A 165 16.02 4.51 0.20
N LEU A 166 17.09 3.77 0.50
CA LEU A 166 17.02 2.54 1.32
C LEU A 166 16.46 2.80 2.72
N VAL A 167 16.94 3.84 3.42
CA VAL A 167 16.46 4.19 4.76
C VAL A 167 14.94 4.44 4.74
N TRP A 168 14.41 5.13 3.73
CA TRP A 168 12.99 5.40 3.66
C TRP A 168 12.16 4.16 3.28
N ILE A 169 12.68 3.24 2.45
CA ILE A 169 12.06 1.93 2.18
C ILE A 169 11.98 1.09 3.47
N PHE A 170 13.05 1.09 4.28
CA PHE A 170 13.03 0.37 5.56
C PHE A 170 12.10 1.04 6.58
N ALA A 171 12.09 2.37 6.66
CA ALA A 171 11.17 3.11 7.52
C ALA A 171 9.70 2.81 7.17
N GLU A 172 9.37 2.77 5.88
CA GLU A 172 8.07 2.33 5.37
C GLU A 172 7.70 0.94 5.91
N GLY A 173 8.60 -0.04 5.74
CA GLY A 173 8.40 -1.40 6.23
C GLY A 173 8.12 -1.45 7.73
N VAL A 174 8.87 -0.69 8.54
CA VAL A 174 8.65 -0.57 9.99
C VAL A 174 7.26 0.00 10.30
N MET A 175 6.83 1.05 9.59
CA MET A 175 5.50 1.64 9.77
C MET A 175 4.40 0.64 9.43
N TYR A 176 4.47 -0.05 8.30
CA TYR A 176 3.44 -1.02 7.90
C TYR A 176 3.39 -2.24 8.83
N ILE A 177 4.53 -2.79 9.27
CA ILE A 177 4.57 -3.91 10.22
C ILE A 177 3.98 -3.48 11.56
N THR A 178 4.35 -2.30 12.06
CA THR A 178 3.80 -1.75 13.31
C THR A 178 2.29 -1.55 13.17
N GLY A 179 1.83 -1.01 12.05
CA GLY A 179 0.41 -0.90 11.73
C GLY A 179 -0.30 -2.25 11.75
N ALA A 180 0.28 -3.28 11.12
CA ALA A 180 -0.28 -4.63 11.11
C ALA A 180 -0.42 -5.24 12.52
N LEU A 181 0.50 -4.93 13.45
CA LEU A 181 0.36 -5.32 14.85
C LEU A 181 -0.87 -4.67 15.49
N PHE A 182 -1.09 -3.37 15.28
CA PHE A 182 -2.31 -2.69 15.77
C PHE A 182 -3.58 -3.21 15.09
N TYR A 183 -3.52 -3.55 13.79
CA TYR A 183 -4.62 -4.19 13.09
C TYR A 183 -5.00 -5.54 13.72
N SER A 184 -4.04 -6.33 14.19
CA SER A 184 -4.32 -7.59 14.90
C SER A 184 -5.07 -7.38 16.23
N LEU A 185 -4.98 -6.18 16.82
CA LEU A 185 -5.64 -5.76 18.05
C LEU A 185 -6.98 -5.04 17.84
N ASN A 186 -7.54 -5.09 16.63
CA ASN A 186 -8.75 -4.37 16.20
C ASN A 186 -10.01 -4.59 17.05
N LYS A 187 -10.04 -5.60 17.93
CA LYS A 187 -11.09 -5.79 18.92
C LYS A 187 -11.07 -4.73 20.02
N ARG A 188 -9.96 -4.03 20.20
CA ARG A 188 -9.82 -2.92 21.14
C ARG A 188 -10.17 -1.62 20.42
N LYS A 189 -10.84 -0.73 21.14
CA LYS A 189 -11.29 0.57 20.63
C LYS A 189 -10.12 1.38 20.07
N TYR A 190 -10.31 2.02 18.95
CA TYR A 190 -9.35 2.84 18.20
C TYR A 190 -8.11 2.12 17.63
N MET A 191 -7.92 0.83 17.84
CA MET A 191 -6.73 0.15 17.30
C MET A 191 -6.73 0.11 15.78
N HIS A 192 -7.89 0.01 15.16
CA HIS A 192 -8.02 0.11 13.70
C HIS A 192 -7.69 1.52 13.19
N THR A 193 -8.11 2.55 13.91
CA THR A 193 -7.74 3.94 13.60
C THR A 193 -6.22 4.17 13.71
N VAL A 194 -5.58 3.63 14.75
CA VAL A 194 -4.12 3.68 14.91
C VAL A 194 -3.43 2.99 13.73
N PHE A 195 -3.91 1.81 13.32
CA PHE A 195 -3.43 1.14 12.11
C PHE A 195 -3.46 2.06 10.87
N HIS A 196 -4.57 2.78 10.64
CA HIS A 196 -4.70 3.71 9.52
C HIS A 196 -3.65 4.82 9.55
N PHE A 197 -3.31 5.37 10.71
CA PHE A 197 -2.25 6.37 10.83
C PHE A 197 -0.87 5.79 10.53
N PHE A 198 -0.60 4.54 10.91
CA PHE A 198 0.65 3.87 10.54
C PHE A 198 0.73 3.59 9.04
N VAL A 199 -0.39 3.22 8.40
CA VAL A 199 -0.45 3.07 6.94
C VAL A 199 -0.16 4.40 6.24
N LEU A 200 -0.74 5.50 6.73
CA LEU A 200 -0.46 6.84 6.19
C LEU A 200 1.01 7.24 6.37
N ALA A 201 1.59 7.00 7.55
CA ALA A 201 3.00 7.25 7.81
C ALA A 201 3.91 6.42 6.90
N GLY A 202 3.59 5.14 6.70
CA GLY A 202 4.30 4.28 5.73
C GLY A 202 4.25 4.84 4.31
N SER A 203 3.07 5.32 3.86
CA SER A 203 2.95 5.94 2.55
C SER A 203 3.74 7.25 2.41
N ILE A 204 3.87 8.03 3.48
CA ILE A 204 4.74 9.22 3.47
C ILE A 204 6.21 8.79 3.31
N CYS A 205 6.66 7.78 4.06
CA CYS A 205 8.00 7.22 3.88
C CYS A 205 8.23 6.73 2.45
N HIS A 206 7.23 6.04 1.87
CA HIS A 206 7.31 5.56 0.49
C HIS A 206 7.38 6.69 -0.54
N ILE A 207 6.60 7.76 -0.38
CA ILE A 207 6.67 8.96 -1.23
C ILE A 207 8.10 9.54 -1.23
N ILE A 208 8.73 9.62 -0.06
CA ILE A 208 10.11 10.13 0.05
C ILE A 208 11.10 9.15 -0.61
N ALA A 209 10.91 7.84 -0.45
CA ALA A 209 11.72 6.84 -1.13
C ALA A 209 11.60 6.95 -2.66
N VAL A 210 10.37 7.06 -3.20
CA VAL A 210 10.13 7.25 -4.64
C VAL A 210 10.74 8.55 -5.15
N TRP A 211 10.67 9.63 -4.35
CA TRP A 211 11.36 10.88 -4.68
C TRP A 211 12.86 10.64 -4.85
N GLY A 212 13.51 9.95 -3.91
CA GLY A 212 14.93 9.58 -4.00
C GLY A 212 15.22 8.75 -5.23
N ILE A 213 14.45 7.69 -5.49
CA ILE A 213 14.59 6.85 -6.69
C ILE A 213 14.49 7.67 -7.98
N LEU A 214 13.57 8.63 -8.06
CA LEU A 214 13.46 9.49 -9.24
C LEU A 214 14.66 10.43 -9.37
N MET A 215 15.20 10.95 -8.24
CA MET A 215 16.43 11.77 -8.24
C MET A 215 17.66 10.99 -8.73
N GLU A 216 17.72 9.71 -8.41
CA GLU A 216 18.86 8.83 -8.76
C GLU A 216 18.82 8.36 -10.24
N TYR A 217 17.61 8.26 -10.82
CA TYR A 217 17.42 7.60 -12.13
C TYR A 217 16.89 8.52 -13.25
N LEU A 218 16.50 9.74 -12.95
CA LEU A 218 16.07 10.75 -13.94
C LEU A 218 17.01 11.94 -13.97
#